data_9f6c8f2a1a8fb8f742744ed479fbb001
#
_entry.id   9f6c8f2a1a8fb8f742744ed479fbb001
#
_cell.length_a   1.000
_cell.length_b   1.000
_cell.length_c   1.000
_cell.angle_alpha   90.00
_cell.angle_beta   90.00
_cell.angle_gamma   90.00
#
_symmetry.space_group_name_H-M   'P 1'
#
loop_
_entity.id
_entity.type
_entity.pdbx_description
1 polymer ?
#
loop_
_entity_poly.entity_id
_entity_poly.type
_entity_poly.pdbx_seq_one_letter_code
_entity_poly.pdbx_strand_id
1 'polypeptide(L)'
;MELRHLRYFAAVAETCHFGQAAAQLHIAQPALSQAIRQLESELDVTLFTRTTRQVSLTPAGEFLRTEAARVLVAVDDSVRGVRRIGAGRHGLVRLGLTGTASFSHLPGIARVVKRELPEVALEIHADLLTPAQCERLQSGALDLGVLRPPATGEGLTLRTLEVEPLALAIPVDHRLAVEPVVALADLRTEPFVAYSARDSAVNEAVLRSCREAGFVPRREHEAPSTAVLLALVAAGLGVAVVPASVRALPLEGVIFRDLLDAGSVELSLAYRTDDDNPVVDAVIEILEAADLFTAPRLEVPRS
;
A
#
# COMPACT_ATOMS: atom_id res chain seq x y z
N MET A 1 11.39 -10.23 29.80
CA MET A 1 10.43 -9.78 28.74
C MET A 1 9.96 -11.01 27.95
N GLU A 2 8.66 -11.12 27.69
CA GLU A 2 8.05 -12.22 26.94
C GLU A 2 7.34 -11.66 25.71
N LEU A 3 7.16 -12.49 24.67
CA LEU A 3 6.47 -12.08 23.43
C LEU A 3 5.06 -11.51 23.67
N ARG A 4 4.35 -12.04 24.70
CA ARG A 4 3.04 -11.51 25.05
C ARG A 4 3.13 -10.04 25.52
N HIS A 5 4.20 -9.63 26.18
CA HIS A 5 4.40 -8.24 26.60
C HIS A 5 4.57 -7.32 25.38
N LEU A 6 5.28 -7.77 24.32
CA LEU A 6 5.39 -7.01 23.08
C LEU A 6 4.05 -6.89 22.34
N ARG A 7 3.24 -7.98 22.29
CA ARG A 7 1.89 -7.93 21.71
C ARG A 7 0.96 -6.98 22.47
N TYR A 8 1.01 -7.02 23.80
CA TYR A 8 0.22 -6.14 24.65
C TYR A 8 0.64 -4.68 24.47
N PHE A 9 1.94 -4.44 24.42
CA PHE A 9 2.49 -3.13 24.16
C PHE A 9 2.06 -2.59 22.77
N ALA A 10 2.19 -3.39 21.72
CA ALA A 10 1.81 -3.02 20.36
C ALA A 10 0.31 -2.63 20.27
N ALA A 11 -0.58 -3.42 20.89
CA ALA A 11 -2.02 -3.11 20.91
C ALA A 11 -2.33 -1.79 21.65
N VAL A 12 -1.64 -1.49 22.74
CA VAL A 12 -1.80 -0.20 23.44
C VAL A 12 -1.20 0.94 22.64
N ALA A 13 -0.06 0.72 21.96
CA ALA A 13 0.60 1.70 21.12
C ALA A 13 -0.24 2.09 19.89
N GLU A 14 -0.97 1.13 19.32
CA GLU A 14 -1.87 1.35 18.18
C GLU A 14 -3.13 2.13 18.57
N THR A 15 -3.77 1.73 19.68
CA THR A 15 -5.05 2.32 20.09
C THR A 15 -4.92 3.59 20.92
N CYS A 16 -3.74 3.81 21.53
CA CYS A 16 -3.51 4.82 22.57
C CYS A 16 -4.57 4.77 23.70
N HIS A 17 -5.18 3.58 23.91
CA HIS A 17 -6.27 3.42 24.87
C HIS A 17 -6.29 2.01 25.49
N PHE A 18 -5.96 1.87 26.77
CA PHE A 18 -5.87 0.58 27.46
C PHE A 18 -7.16 -0.25 27.44
N GLY A 19 -8.33 0.38 27.52
CA GLY A 19 -9.61 -0.32 27.47
C GLY A 19 -9.89 -0.91 26.09
N GLN A 20 -9.62 -0.17 25.02
CA GLN A 20 -9.78 -0.65 23.62
C GLN A 20 -8.77 -1.78 23.33
N ALA A 21 -7.49 -1.58 23.68
CA ALA A 21 -6.47 -2.60 23.52
C ALA A 21 -6.83 -3.89 24.28
N ALA A 22 -7.32 -3.79 25.52
CA ALA A 22 -7.75 -4.95 26.30
C ALA A 22 -8.92 -5.69 25.64
N ALA A 23 -9.90 -4.97 25.09
CA ALA A 23 -11.01 -5.53 24.34
C ALA A 23 -10.54 -6.28 23.09
N GLN A 24 -9.61 -5.67 22.29
CA GLN A 24 -9.01 -6.31 21.12
C GLN A 24 -8.25 -7.61 21.47
N LEU A 25 -7.56 -7.60 22.62
CA LEU A 25 -6.79 -8.74 23.11
C LEU A 25 -7.64 -9.76 23.86
N HIS A 26 -8.93 -9.52 24.06
CA HIS A 26 -9.85 -10.35 24.84
C HIS A 26 -9.37 -10.64 26.27
N ILE A 27 -8.79 -9.63 26.94
CA ILE A 27 -8.32 -9.71 28.31
C ILE A 27 -8.89 -8.57 29.19
N ALA A 28 -8.79 -8.72 30.51
CA ALA A 28 -9.17 -7.66 31.41
C ALA A 28 -8.18 -6.49 31.39
N GLN A 29 -8.68 -5.26 31.34
CA GLN A 29 -7.84 -4.05 31.32
C GLN A 29 -6.83 -3.96 32.48
N PRO A 30 -7.15 -4.37 33.74
CA PRO A 30 -6.18 -4.41 34.83
C PRO A 30 -4.99 -5.32 34.54
N ALA A 31 -5.22 -6.48 33.93
CA ALA A 31 -4.17 -7.44 33.54
C ALA A 31 -3.25 -6.84 32.46
N LEU A 32 -3.83 -6.20 31.44
CA LEU A 32 -3.05 -5.47 30.42
C LEU A 32 -2.20 -4.37 31.06
N SER A 33 -2.80 -3.55 31.94
CA SER A 33 -2.08 -2.46 32.61
C SER A 33 -0.95 -2.97 33.52
N GLN A 34 -1.12 -4.13 34.13
CA GLN A 34 -0.07 -4.75 34.96
C GLN A 34 1.07 -5.29 34.07
N ALA A 35 0.75 -5.94 32.94
CA ALA A 35 1.76 -6.45 32.00
C ALA A 35 2.61 -5.32 31.39
N ILE A 36 2.00 -4.18 31.06
CA ILE A 36 2.74 -3.01 30.57
C ILE A 36 3.65 -2.43 31.65
N ARG A 37 3.17 -2.31 32.89
CA ARG A 37 4.02 -1.85 34.01
C ARG A 37 5.18 -2.80 34.26
N GLN A 38 4.96 -4.12 34.15
CA GLN A 38 6.02 -5.10 34.27
C GLN A 38 7.06 -4.91 33.15
N LEU A 39 6.62 -4.71 31.91
CA LEU A 39 7.51 -4.43 30.78
C LEU A 39 8.33 -3.16 31.00
N GLU A 40 7.70 -2.06 31.43
CA GLU A 40 8.37 -0.79 31.75
C GLU A 40 9.40 -0.99 32.88
N SER A 41 9.07 -1.78 33.90
CA SER A 41 9.99 -2.11 35.00
C SER A 41 11.15 -3.00 34.56
N GLU A 42 10.93 -3.99 33.68
CA GLU A 42 12.01 -4.83 33.15
C GLU A 42 12.98 -4.07 32.25
N LEU A 43 12.48 -3.07 31.53
CA LEU A 43 13.29 -2.22 30.64
C LEU A 43 13.87 -0.99 31.36
N ASP A 44 13.47 -0.74 32.61
CA ASP A 44 13.83 0.43 33.41
C ASP A 44 13.53 1.75 32.68
N VAL A 45 12.41 1.78 31.93
CA VAL A 45 12.00 2.95 31.16
C VAL A 45 10.48 3.04 31.03
N THR A 46 9.95 4.27 31.06
CA THR A 46 8.54 4.53 30.81
C THR A 46 8.27 4.54 29.30
N LEU A 47 7.31 3.74 28.85
CA LEU A 47 6.93 3.62 27.43
C LEU A 47 5.71 4.46 27.10
N PHE A 48 4.82 4.71 28.08
CA PHE A 48 3.61 5.50 27.91
C PHE A 48 3.54 6.66 28.89
N THR A 49 3.26 7.85 28.39
CA THR A 49 2.80 8.98 29.21
C THR A 49 1.30 8.84 29.41
N ARG A 50 0.86 8.84 30.68
CA ARG A 50 -0.56 8.65 31.05
C ARG A 50 -1.05 9.90 31.78
N THR A 51 -2.06 10.53 31.24
CA THR A 51 -2.84 11.56 31.90
C THR A 51 -4.26 11.07 32.15
N THR A 52 -5.05 11.82 32.91
CA THR A 52 -6.47 11.48 33.14
C THR A 52 -7.31 11.51 31.83
N ARG A 53 -6.78 12.08 30.74
CA ARG A 53 -7.52 12.26 29.47
C ARG A 53 -6.86 11.62 28.25
N GLN A 54 -5.59 11.24 28.34
CA GLN A 54 -4.84 10.79 27.18
C GLN A 54 -3.72 9.83 27.57
N VAL A 55 -3.50 8.84 26.69
CA VAL A 55 -2.34 7.95 26.68
C VAL A 55 -1.55 8.26 25.41
N SER A 56 -0.25 8.48 25.52
CA SER A 56 0.66 8.72 24.40
C SER A 56 1.97 7.97 24.61
N LEU A 57 2.67 7.67 23.53
CA LEU A 57 4.00 7.06 23.60
C LEU A 57 5.05 8.07 24.06
N THR A 58 6.04 7.60 24.81
CA THR A 58 7.30 8.32 25.05
C THR A 58 8.23 8.12 23.85
N PRO A 59 9.38 8.84 23.73
CA PRO A 59 10.39 8.53 22.72
C PRO A 59 10.88 7.08 22.77
N ALA A 60 11.03 6.50 23.97
CA ALA A 60 11.36 5.08 24.15
C ALA A 60 10.21 4.16 23.69
N GLY A 61 8.95 4.58 23.91
CA GLY A 61 7.77 3.88 23.41
C GLY A 61 7.70 3.90 21.89
N GLU A 62 7.99 5.02 21.22
CA GLU A 62 8.03 5.09 19.75
C GLU A 62 9.12 4.19 19.17
N PHE A 63 10.30 4.19 19.76
CA PHE A 63 11.37 3.27 19.37
C PHE A 63 10.93 1.81 19.54
N LEU A 64 10.38 1.45 20.72
CA LEU A 64 9.92 0.09 20.97
C LEU A 64 8.76 -0.31 20.05
N ARG A 65 7.89 0.62 19.65
CA ARG A 65 6.80 0.34 18.69
C ARG A 65 7.35 -0.21 17.37
N THR A 66 8.38 0.44 16.83
CA THR A 66 9.03 0.01 15.61
C THR A 66 9.71 -1.36 15.77
N GLU A 67 10.50 -1.52 16.84
CA GLU A 67 11.23 -2.77 17.07
C GLU A 67 10.31 -3.94 17.45
N ALA A 68 9.25 -3.69 18.25
CA ALA A 68 8.28 -4.72 18.59
C ALA A 68 7.53 -5.24 17.35
N ALA A 69 7.18 -4.36 16.41
CA ALA A 69 6.57 -4.76 15.15
C ALA A 69 7.49 -5.71 14.36
N ARG A 70 8.79 -5.39 14.26
CA ARG A 70 9.80 -6.24 13.59
C ARG A 70 9.93 -7.61 14.26
N VAL A 71 10.01 -7.64 15.59
CA VAL A 71 10.13 -8.89 16.36
C VAL A 71 8.88 -9.76 16.19
N LEU A 72 7.69 -9.18 16.29
CA LEU A 72 6.43 -9.93 16.15
C LEU A 72 6.28 -10.51 14.74
N VAL A 73 6.64 -9.76 13.72
CA VAL A 73 6.69 -10.26 12.33
C VAL A 73 7.66 -11.44 12.21
N ALA A 74 8.88 -11.34 12.75
CA ALA A 74 9.87 -12.41 12.69
C ALA A 74 9.40 -13.70 13.38
N VAL A 75 8.68 -13.58 14.50
CA VAL A 75 8.08 -14.72 15.20
C VAL A 75 6.99 -15.38 14.37
N ASP A 76 6.08 -14.58 13.81
CA ASP A 76 5.00 -15.09 12.96
C ASP A 76 5.54 -15.76 11.69
N ASP A 77 6.63 -15.24 11.12
CA ASP A 77 7.35 -15.85 10.00
C ASP A 77 7.95 -17.20 10.38
N SER A 78 8.57 -17.29 11.53
CA SER A 78 9.13 -18.55 12.05
C SER A 78 8.04 -19.61 12.24
N VAL A 79 6.91 -19.23 12.84
CA VAL A 79 5.76 -20.14 13.03
C VAL A 79 5.17 -20.56 11.67
N ARG A 80 5.05 -19.62 10.72
CA ARG A 80 4.61 -19.93 9.35
C ARG A 80 5.59 -20.86 8.65
N GLY A 81 6.88 -20.62 8.76
CA GLY A 81 7.94 -21.49 8.21
C GLY A 81 7.84 -22.93 8.69
N VAL A 82 7.75 -23.13 10.01
CA VAL A 82 7.60 -24.47 10.62
C VAL A 82 6.31 -25.16 10.15
N ARG A 83 5.18 -24.44 10.12
CA ARG A 83 3.90 -24.99 9.64
C ARG A 83 3.95 -25.40 8.16
N ARG A 84 4.72 -24.69 7.32
CA ARG A 84 4.89 -25.02 5.91
C ARG A 84 5.74 -26.26 5.68
N ILE A 85 6.82 -26.42 6.44
CA ILE A 85 7.61 -27.67 6.42
C ILE A 85 6.70 -28.84 6.77
N GLY A 86 5.89 -28.72 7.82
CA GLY A 86 4.94 -29.75 8.22
C GLY A 86 3.79 -30.00 7.22
N ALA A 87 3.43 -29.01 6.39
CA ALA A 87 2.37 -29.09 5.38
C ALA A 87 2.87 -29.37 3.95
N GLY A 88 4.18 -29.60 3.74
CA GLY A 88 4.80 -29.82 2.41
C GLY A 88 4.73 -28.61 1.47
N ARG A 89 4.50 -27.38 1.96
CA ARG A 89 4.43 -26.14 1.17
C ARG A 89 5.79 -25.46 1.13
N HIS A 90 6.36 -25.28 -0.07
CA HIS A 90 7.77 -24.88 -0.24
C HIS A 90 8.05 -23.37 -0.22
N GLY A 91 7.08 -22.49 -0.18
CA GLY A 91 7.34 -21.06 -0.05
C GLY A 91 6.09 -20.20 0.13
N LEU A 92 6.26 -18.99 0.69
CA LEU A 92 5.24 -17.94 0.75
C LEU A 92 5.89 -16.61 0.43
N VAL A 93 5.27 -15.86 -0.44
CA VAL A 93 5.64 -14.48 -0.74
C VAL A 93 4.49 -13.56 -0.39
N ARG A 94 4.76 -12.59 0.48
CA ARG A 94 3.82 -11.55 0.88
C ARG A 94 3.95 -10.38 -0.09
N LEU A 95 2.92 -10.20 -0.91
CA LEU A 95 2.88 -9.19 -1.97
C LEU A 95 1.94 -8.05 -1.59
N GLY A 96 2.51 -6.86 -1.42
CA GLY A 96 1.77 -5.61 -1.28
C GLY A 96 1.38 -5.06 -2.65
N LEU A 97 0.17 -4.50 -2.75
CA LEU A 97 -0.34 -3.93 -3.99
C LEU A 97 -1.02 -2.58 -3.72
N THR A 98 -0.69 -1.58 -4.53
CA THR A 98 -1.55 -0.40 -4.65
C THR A 98 -2.87 -0.78 -5.36
N GLY A 99 -3.98 -0.12 -5.03
CA GLY A 99 -5.33 -0.55 -5.43
C GLY A 99 -5.48 -0.87 -6.91
N THR A 100 -4.93 -0.03 -7.81
CA THR A 100 -5.03 -0.26 -9.26
C THR A 100 -4.23 -1.47 -9.74
N ALA A 101 -3.07 -1.74 -9.13
CA ALA A 101 -2.21 -2.86 -9.50
C ALA A 101 -2.87 -4.23 -9.24
N SER A 102 -3.82 -4.29 -8.32
CA SER A 102 -4.60 -5.51 -8.03
C SER A 102 -5.39 -6.00 -9.25
N PHE A 103 -5.75 -5.12 -10.15
CA PHE A 103 -6.54 -5.45 -11.34
C PHE A 103 -5.69 -5.57 -12.59
N SER A 104 -4.63 -4.76 -12.73
CA SER A 104 -3.80 -4.71 -13.93
C SER A 104 -2.65 -5.71 -13.90
N HIS A 105 -1.91 -5.81 -12.78
CA HIS A 105 -0.64 -6.54 -12.72
C HIS A 105 -0.73 -7.85 -11.92
N LEU A 106 -1.52 -7.91 -10.84
CA LEU A 106 -1.64 -9.13 -10.04
C LEU A 106 -2.01 -10.37 -10.87
N PRO A 107 -2.95 -10.33 -11.84
CA PRO A 107 -3.26 -11.52 -12.64
C PRO A 107 -2.07 -12.03 -13.44
N GLY A 108 -1.23 -11.12 -13.97
CA GLY A 108 0.01 -11.47 -14.68
C GLY A 108 1.04 -12.11 -13.75
N ILE A 109 1.34 -11.44 -12.64
CA ILE A 109 2.28 -11.90 -11.61
C ILE A 109 1.85 -13.29 -11.09
N ALA A 110 0.59 -13.42 -10.65
CA ALA A 110 0.08 -14.67 -10.08
C ALA A 110 0.11 -15.83 -11.09
N ARG A 111 -0.15 -15.57 -12.37
CA ARG A 111 -0.10 -16.56 -13.42
C ARG A 111 1.32 -17.06 -13.66
N VAL A 112 2.30 -16.15 -13.69
CA VAL A 112 3.72 -16.52 -13.86
C VAL A 112 4.19 -17.32 -12.65
N VAL A 113 3.92 -16.85 -11.42
CA VAL A 113 4.29 -17.58 -10.19
C VAL A 113 3.64 -18.97 -10.18
N LYS A 114 2.35 -19.09 -10.49
CA LYS A 114 1.65 -20.39 -10.52
C LYS A 114 2.23 -21.36 -11.52
N ARG A 115 2.69 -20.86 -12.67
CA ARG A 115 3.26 -21.70 -13.74
C ARG A 115 4.68 -22.16 -13.42
N GLU A 116 5.55 -21.24 -12.98
CA GLU A 116 6.98 -21.49 -12.82
C GLU A 116 7.35 -21.97 -11.40
N LEU A 117 6.58 -21.56 -10.39
CA LEU A 117 6.81 -21.90 -8.99
C LEU A 117 5.50 -22.41 -8.35
N PRO A 118 4.96 -23.57 -8.76
CA PRO A 118 3.62 -24.04 -8.36
C PRO A 118 3.47 -24.29 -6.84
N GLU A 119 4.58 -24.46 -6.11
CA GLU A 119 4.62 -24.69 -4.68
C GLU A 119 4.82 -23.39 -3.86
N VAL A 120 4.92 -22.24 -4.53
CA VAL A 120 4.99 -20.93 -3.88
C VAL A 120 3.58 -20.35 -3.75
N ALA A 121 3.20 -20.08 -2.51
CA ALA A 121 1.95 -19.38 -2.20
C ALA A 121 2.17 -17.86 -2.19
N LEU A 122 1.18 -17.11 -2.69
CA LEU A 122 1.12 -15.65 -2.57
C LEU A 122 0.14 -15.28 -1.46
N GLU A 123 0.59 -14.44 -0.52
CA GLU A 123 -0.27 -13.75 0.44
C GLU A 123 -0.41 -12.29 -0.03
N ILE A 124 -1.64 -11.89 -0.37
CA ILE A 124 -1.90 -10.61 -1.01
C ILE A 124 -2.36 -9.58 0.02
N HIS A 125 -1.70 -8.42 0.02
CA HIS A 125 -2.05 -7.25 0.83
C HIS A 125 -2.43 -6.10 -0.12
N ALA A 126 -3.72 -5.97 -0.41
CA ALA A 126 -4.24 -4.97 -1.34
C ALA A 126 -4.45 -3.60 -0.68
N ASP A 127 -4.70 -2.58 -1.54
CA ASP A 127 -5.03 -1.20 -1.16
C ASP A 127 -3.98 -0.51 -0.25
N LEU A 128 -2.72 -0.88 -0.40
CA LEU A 128 -1.61 -0.26 0.31
C LEU A 128 -0.98 0.86 -0.51
N LEU A 129 -0.91 2.06 0.06
CA LEU A 129 -0.16 3.16 -0.53
C LEU A 129 1.36 2.96 -0.37
N THR A 130 2.13 3.67 -1.18
CA THR A 130 3.60 3.54 -1.22
C THR A 130 4.26 3.67 0.16
N PRO A 131 3.95 4.66 1.03
CA PRO A 131 4.58 4.77 2.34
C PRO A 131 4.36 3.53 3.21
N ALA A 132 3.11 3.01 3.24
CA ALA A 132 2.78 1.81 4.02
C ALA A 132 3.45 0.54 3.45
N GLN A 133 3.62 0.45 2.13
CA GLN A 133 4.37 -0.66 1.53
C GLN A 133 5.86 -0.56 1.87
N CYS A 134 6.47 0.62 1.78
CA CYS A 134 7.88 0.83 2.14
C CYS A 134 8.16 0.44 3.60
N GLU A 135 7.33 0.90 4.54
CA GLU A 135 7.43 0.53 5.97
C GLU A 135 7.35 -0.99 6.16
N ARG A 136 6.39 -1.65 5.51
CA ARG A 136 6.20 -3.10 5.63
C ARG A 136 7.30 -3.91 4.93
N LEU A 137 7.86 -3.42 3.82
CA LEU A 137 9.03 -4.03 3.19
C LEU A 137 10.24 -3.95 4.11
N GLN A 138 10.52 -2.78 4.68
CA GLN A 138 11.65 -2.56 5.59
C GLN A 138 11.53 -3.38 6.89
N SER A 139 10.31 -3.51 7.44
CA SER A 139 10.07 -4.34 8.63
C SER A 139 10.00 -5.85 8.33
N GLY A 140 10.05 -6.26 7.06
CA GLY A 140 9.88 -7.65 6.65
C GLY A 140 8.43 -8.17 6.75
N ALA A 141 7.44 -7.29 6.93
CA ALA A 141 6.02 -7.64 6.89
C ALA A 141 5.51 -7.87 5.46
N LEU A 142 6.21 -7.35 4.46
CA LEU A 142 6.06 -7.68 3.04
C LEU A 142 7.40 -8.16 2.49
N ASP A 143 7.35 -9.00 1.48
CA ASP A 143 8.48 -9.47 0.71
C ASP A 143 8.63 -8.69 -0.59
N LEU A 144 7.52 -8.44 -1.27
CA LEU A 144 7.42 -7.67 -2.50
C LEU A 144 6.33 -6.61 -2.37
N GLY A 145 6.50 -5.49 -3.05
CA GLY A 145 5.51 -4.43 -3.13
C GLY A 145 5.33 -3.94 -4.56
N VAL A 146 4.11 -3.88 -5.06
CA VAL A 146 3.79 -3.18 -6.31
C VAL A 146 3.24 -1.81 -5.95
N LEU A 147 4.08 -0.80 -6.14
CA LEU A 147 3.87 0.55 -5.63
C LEU A 147 4.17 1.63 -6.69
N ARG A 148 3.81 2.86 -6.37
CA ARG A 148 4.09 4.03 -7.22
C ARG A 148 5.15 4.91 -6.59
N PRO A 149 6.31 5.11 -7.26
CA PRO A 149 7.33 6.03 -6.79
C PRO A 149 6.79 7.47 -6.57
N PRO A 150 7.45 8.26 -5.70
CA PRO A 150 8.70 7.97 -5.02
C PRO A 150 8.53 7.01 -3.85
N ALA A 151 9.44 6.03 -3.73
CA ALA A 151 9.56 5.19 -2.55
C ALA A 151 10.44 5.90 -1.50
N THR A 152 10.07 5.76 -0.23
CA THR A 152 10.80 6.35 0.90
C THR A 152 11.49 5.26 1.71
N GLY A 153 12.65 5.60 2.28
CA GLY A 153 13.44 4.70 3.11
C GLY A 153 14.59 4.03 2.35
N GLU A 154 15.58 3.57 3.11
CA GLU A 154 16.80 2.97 2.59
C GLU A 154 16.66 1.47 2.36
N GLY A 155 17.53 0.92 1.51
CA GLY A 155 17.64 -0.53 1.32
C GLY A 155 16.49 -1.15 0.52
N LEU A 156 15.79 -0.38 -0.31
CA LEU A 156 14.81 -0.88 -1.25
C LEU A 156 15.31 -0.77 -2.68
N THR A 157 15.11 -1.83 -3.44
CA THR A 157 15.33 -1.87 -4.90
C THR A 157 14.00 -1.76 -5.60
N LEU A 158 13.94 -0.91 -6.64
CA LEU A 158 12.78 -0.71 -7.48
C LEU A 158 13.04 -1.21 -8.90
N ARG A 159 12.05 -1.86 -9.49
CA ARG A 159 12.02 -2.29 -10.89
C ARG A 159 10.74 -1.78 -11.53
N THR A 160 10.85 -0.91 -12.51
CA THR A 160 9.69 -0.37 -13.22
C THR A 160 8.94 -1.47 -13.97
N LEU A 161 7.68 -1.66 -13.62
CA LEU A 161 6.75 -2.57 -14.30
C LEU A 161 6.11 -1.86 -15.50
N GLU A 162 5.65 -0.63 -15.29
CA GLU A 162 4.95 0.14 -16.32
C GLU A 162 5.02 1.64 -16.04
N VAL A 163 5.04 2.43 -17.10
CA VAL A 163 4.74 3.87 -17.05
C VAL A 163 3.46 4.06 -17.84
N GLU A 164 2.36 4.29 -17.13
CA GLU A 164 1.04 4.37 -17.73
C GLU A 164 0.53 5.81 -17.81
N PRO A 165 -0.16 6.21 -18.90
CA PRO A 165 -0.76 7.53 -19.01
C PRO A 165 -1.93 7.66 -18.03
N LEU A 166 -2.27 8.91 -17.71
CA LEU A 166 -3.52 9.25 -17.06
C LEU A 166 -4.67 9.20 -18.08
N ALA A 167 -5.82 8.73 -17.63
CA ALA A 167 -7.05 8.63 -18.39
C ALA A 167 -8.19 9.34 -17.65
N LEU A 168 -9.19 9.76 -18.40
CA LEU A 168 -10.40 10.38 -17.86
C LEU A 168 -11.47 9.32 -17.65
N ALA A 169 -12.07 9.28 -16.46
CA ALA A 169 -13.29 8.54 -16.13
C ALA A 169 -14.44 9.54 -15.99
N ILE A 170 -15.52 9.35 -16.74
CA ILE A 170 -16.71 10.24 -16.76
C ILE A 170 -18.00 9.42 -16.78
N PRO A 171 -19.12 10.03 -16.33
CA PRO A 171 -20.44 9.44 -16.53
C PRO A 171 -20.73 9.16 -18.00
N VAL A 172 -21.47 8.11 -18.28
CA VAL A 172 -21.82 7.70 -19.66
C VAL A 172 -22.60 8.76 -20.43
N ASP A 173 -23.38 9.60 -19.73
CA ASP A 173 -24.21 10.69 -20.26
C ASP A 173 -23.51 12.06 -20.20
N HIS A 174 -22.24 12.11 -19.80
CA HIS A 174 -21.49 13.36 -19.72
C HIS A 174 -21.28 13.98 -21.12
N ARG A 175 -21.29 15.33 -21.23
CA ARG A 175 -21.10 16.06 -22.50
C ARG A 175 -19.84 15.67 -23.28
N LEU A 176 -18.77 15.31 -22.58
CA LEU A 176 -17.50 14.87 -23.17
C LEU A 176 -17.49 13.37 -23.52
N ALA A 177 -18.57 12.64 -23.25
CA ALA A 177 -18.64 11.21 -23.50
C ALA A 177 -18.59 10.84 -25.00
N VAL A 178 -18.94 11.77 -25.87
CA VAL A 178 -18.91 11.58 -27.34
C VAL A 178 -17.51 11.77 -27.92
N GLU A 179 -16.62 12.43 -27.21
CA GLU A 179 -15.26 12.69 -27.67
C GLU A 179 -14.36 11.48 -27.37
N PRO A 180 -13.62 10.94 -28.35
CA PRO A 180 -12.70 9.82 -28.12
C PRO A 180 -11.49 10.23 -27.27
N VAL A 181 -11.05 11.48 -27.42
CA VAL A 181 -9.91 12.09 -26.72
C VAL A 181 -10.33 13.46 -26.22
N VAL A 182 -10.00 13.78 -24.99
CA VAL A 182 -10.38 15.02 -24.30
C VAL A 182 -9.12 15.81 -23.94
N ALA A 183 -9.10 17.12 -24.19
CA ALA A 183 -8.02 17.96 -23.67
C ALA A 183 -8.19 18.15 -22.16
N LEU A 184 -7.11 18.05 -21.40
CA LEU A 184 -7.17 18.21 -19.95
C LEU A 184 -7.73 19.57 -19.54
N ALA A 185 -7.47 20.64 -20.35
CA ALA A 185 -7.98 21.99 -20.15
C ALA A 185 -9.53 22.08 -20.21
N ASP A 186 -10.20 21.16 -20.90
CA ASP A 186 -11.67 21.13 -21.02
C ASP A 186 -12.36 20.72 -19.70
N LEU A 187 -11.57 20.18 -18.76
CA LEU A 187 -12.03 19.79 -17.44
C LEU A 187 -11.99 20.92 -16.41
N ARG A 188 -11.55 22.11 -16.77
CA ARG A 188 -11.32 23.26 -15.86
C ARG A 188 -12.54 23.61 -15.01
N THR A 189 -13.74 23.45 -15.54
CA THR A 189 -15.00 23.81 -14.87
C THR A 189 -15.73 22.61 -14.26
N GLU A 190 -15.23 21.39 -14.51
CA GLU A 190 -15.87 20.18 -14.03
C GLU A 190 -15.61 19.97 -12.53
N PRO A 191 -16.56 19.41 -11.78
CA PRO A 191 -16.32 18.89 -10.45
C PRO A 191 -15.47 17.63 -10.53
N PHE A 192 -14.47 17.51 -9.66
CA PHE A 192 -13.58 16.35 -9.61
C PHE A 192 -13.91 15.45 -8.43
N VAL A 193 -13.93 14.14 -8.69
CA VAL A 193 -13.82 13.09 -7.70
C VAL A 193 -12.34 12.68 -7.63
N ALA A 194 -11.70 12.82 -6.48
CA ALA A 194 -10.28 12.54 -6.28
C ALA A 194 -10.05 11.44 -5.23
N TYR A 195 -8.87 10.83 -5.22
CA TYR A 195 -8.50 9.96 -4.10
C TYR A 195 -8.32 10.78 -2.82
N SER A 196 -8.84 10.27 -1.71
CA SER A 196 -8.78 10.96 -0.40
C SER A 196 -7.39 10.96 0.22
N ALA A 197 -6.54 10.00 -0.15
CA ALA A 197 -5.20 9.87 0.43
C ALA A 197 -4.29 11.04 0.00
N ARG A 198 -3.69 11.70 0.99
CA ARG A 198 -2.77 12.84 0.77
C ARG A 198 -1.46 12.40 0.11
N ASP A 199 -0.97 11.20 0.44
CA ASP A 199 0.29 10.63 -0.06
C ASP A 199 0.11 9.79 -1.33
N SER A 200 -0.90 10.12 -2.13
CA SER A 200 -1.19 9.44 -3.39
C SER A 200 -0.34 10.01 -4.53
N ALA A 201 0.58 9.22 -5.06
CA ALA A 201 1.36 9.58 -6.25
C ALA A 201 0.46 9.89 -7.46
N VAL A 202 -0.72 9.26 -7.54
CA VAL A 202 -1.72 9.55 -8.59
C VAL A 202 -2.28 10.96 -8.40
N ASN A 203 -2.68 11.34 -7.18
CA ASN A 203 -3.17 12.69 -6.90
C ASN A 203 -2.13 13.76 -7.25
N GLU A 204 -0.87 13.52 -6.91
CA GLU A 204 0.21 14.46 -7.24
C GLU A 204 0.41 14.59 -8.75
N ALA A 205 0.37 13.48 -9.49
CA ALA A 205 0.46 13.50 -10.94
C ALA A 205 -0.72 14.26 -11.57
N VAL A 206 -1.95 14.01 -11.11
CA VAL A 206 -3.15 14.72 -11.57
C VAL A 206 -3.05 16.22 -11.29
N LEU A 207 -2.67 16.61 -10.06
CA LEU A 207 -2.52 18.01 -9.69
C LEU A 207 -1.44 18.73 -10.51
N ARG A 208 -0.32 18.06 -10.77
CA ARG A 208 0.74 18.57 -11.63
C ARG A 208 0.24 18.80 -13.07
N SER A 209 -0.38 17.78 -13.67
CA SER A 209 -0.93 17.87 -15.03
C SER A 209 -1.98 18.99 -15.16
N CYS A 210 -2.88 19.12 -14.18
CA CYS A 210 -3.87 20.21 -14.18
C CYS A 210 -3.21 21.60 -14.09
N ARG A 211 -2.15 21.74 -13.26
CA ARG A 211 -1.39 23.02 -13.18
C ARG A 211 -0.69 23.34 -14.49
N GLU A 212 -0.10 22.35 -15.14
CA GLU A 212 0.54 22.50 -16.46
C GLU A 212 -0.50 22.90 -17.53
N ALA A 213 -1.74 22.38 -17.43
CA ALA A 213 -2.88 22.80 -18.26
C ALA A 213 -3.51 24.13 -17.81
N GLY A 214 -2.94 24.82 -16.81
CA GLY A 214 -3.30 26.18 -16.38
C GLY A 214 -4.52 26.26 -15.47
N PHE A 215 -4.84 25.21 -14.69
CA PHE A 215 -5.91 25.25 -13.71
C PHE A 215 -5.65 24.39 -12.47
N VAL A 216 -6.46 24.57 -11.43
CA VAL A 216 -6.50 23.70 -10.23
C VAL A 216 -7.83 22.98 -10.23
N PRO A 217 -7.86 21.64 -10.13
CA PRO A 217 -9.12 20.89 -10.17
C PRO A 217 -9.98 21.20 -8.94
N ARG A 218 -11.29 21.36 -9.17
CA ARG A 218 -12.30 21.53 -8.11
C ARG A 218 -12.61 20.17 -7.49
N ARG A 219 -11.87 19.80 -6.45
CA ARG A 219 -12.06 18.53 -5.71
C ARG A 219 -13.30 18.64 -4.82
N GLU A 220 -14.47 18.28 -5.35
CA GLU A 220 -15.74 18.34 -4.61
C GLU A 220 -16.01 17.05 -3.82
N HIS A 221 -15.50 15.92 -4.31
CA HIS A 221 -15.67 14.63 -3.68
C HIS A 221 -14.34 13.89 -3.55
N GLU A 222 -14.23 13.11 -2.46
CA GLU A 222 -13.05 12.30 -2.20
C GLU A 222 -13.44 10.83 -1.99
N ALA A 223 -12.62 9.92 -2.52
CA ALA A 223 -12.85 8.49 -2.46
C ALA A 223 -11.64 7.75 -1.87
N PRO A 224 -11.85 6.80 -0.96
CA PRO A 224 -10.77 6.05 -0.33
C PRO A 224 -10.19 4.96 -1.24
N SER A 225 -10.90 4.56 -2.29
CA SER A 225 -10.48 3.52 -3.23
C SER A 225 -10.97 3.79 -4.65
N THR A 226 -10.37 3.12 -5.62
CA THR A 226 -10.77 3.22 -7.03
C THR A 226 -12.22 2.80 -7.26
N ALA A 227 -12.69 1.76 -6.60
CA ALA A 227 -14.06 1.30 -6.73
C ALA A 227 -15.08 2.36 -6.25
N VAL A 228 -14.81 3.00 -5.11
CA VAL A 228 -15.66 4.10 -4.61
C VAL A 228 -15.56 5.32 -5.51
N LEU A 229 -14.37 5.66 -6.02
CA LEU A 229 -14.17 6.76 -6.96
C LEU A 229 -15.02 6.57 -8.22
N LEU A 230 -14.96 5.39 -8.83
CA LEU A 230 -15.76 5.07 -10.03
C LEU A 230 -17.26 5.06 -9.73
N ALA A 231 -17.68 4.60 -8.56
CA ALA A 231 -19.09 4.64 -8.15
C ALA A 231 -19.62 6.08 -8.03
N LEU A 232 -18.81 7.00 -7.48
CA LEU A 232 -19.18 8.43 -7.42
C LEU A 232 -19.24 9.06 -8.83
N VAL A 233 -18.32 8.68 -9.72
CA VAL A 233 -18.38 9.09 -11.14
C VAL A 233 -19.63 8.54 -11.81
N ALA A 234 -19.94 7.25 -11.65
CA ALA A 234 -21.17 6.64 -12.20
C ALA A 234 -22.44 7.35 -11.71
N ALA A 235 -22.44 7.84 -10.48
CA ALA A 235 -23.54 8.61 -9.89
C ALA A 235 -23.64 10.07 -10.42
N GLY A 236 -22.75 10.49 -11.32
CA GLY A 236 -22.76 11.84 -11.89
C GLY A 236 -22.21 12.94 -10.96
N LEU A 237 -21.49 12.58 -9.91
CA LEU A 237 -20.96 13.54 -8.94
C LEU A 237 -19.70 14.28 -9.42
N GLY A 238 -19.19 13.94 -10.58
CA GLY A 238 -18.04 14.61 -11.20
C GLY A 238 -17.25 13.69 -12.10
N VAL A 239 -16.10 14.20 -12.54
CA VAL A 239 -15.14 13.48 -13.38
C VAL A 239 -13.94 13.05 -12.55
N ALA A 240 -13.22 12.00 -12.98
CA ALA A 240 -11.98 11.60 -12.33
C ALA A 240 -10.87 11.39 -13.35
N VAL A 241 -9.66 11.81 -12.97
CA VAL A 241 -8.43 11.49 -13.72
C VAL A 241 -7.70 10.40 -12.96
N VAL A 242 -7.50 9.27 -13.62
CA VAL A 242 -7.03 8.01 -13.04
C VAL A 242 -5.96 7.39 -13.92
N PRO A 243 -5.12 6.47 -13.41
CA PRO A 243 -4.23 5.68 -14.25
C PRO A 243 -5.00 4.88 -15.31
N ALA A 244 -4.44 4.72 -16.50
CA ALA A 244 -5.11 4.03 -17.60
C ALA A 244 -5.49 2.57 -17.28
N SER A 245 -4.73 1.93 -16.40
CA SER A 245 -5.01 0.57 -15.90
C SER A 245 -6.36 0.43 -15.19
N VAL A 246 -6.97 1.52 -14.72
CA VAL A 246 -8.32 1.52 -14.14
C VAL A 246 -9.39 1.06 -15.13
N ARG A 247 -9.12 1.14 -16.44
CA ARG A 247 -10.01 0.60 -17.50
C ARG A 247 -10.25 -0.90 -17.38
N ALA A 248 -9.38 -1.62 -16.67
CA ALA A 248 -9.58 -3.03 -16.35
C ALA A 248 -10.73 -3.28 -15.35
N LEU A 249 -11.28 -2.22 -14.75
CA LEU A 249 -12.41 -2.21 -13.83
C LEU A 249 -13.65 -1.60 -14.52
N PRO A 250 -14.33 -2.33 -15.41
CA PRO A 250 -15.55 -1.80 -16.01
C PRO A 250 -16.65 -1.64 -14.96
N LEU A 251 -17.25 -0.47 -14.91
CA LEU A 251 -18.41 -0.16 -14.07
C LEU A 251 -19.51 0.42 -14.94
N GLU A 252 -20.72 -0.11 -14.82
CA GLU A 252 -21.89 0.44 -15.50
C GLU A 252 -22.09 1.91 -15.12
N GLY A 253 -22.35 2.76 -16.11
CA GLY A 253 -22.48 4.20 -15.92
C GLY A 253 -21.17 5.00 -16.01
N VAL A 254 -20.02 4.34 -16.18
CA VAL A 254 -18.72 5.00 -16.38
C VAL A 254 -18.15 4.66 -17.76
N ILE A 255 -17.63 5.65 -18.43
CA ILE A 255 -16.79 5.47 -19.61
C ILE A 255 -15.42 6.12 -19.42
N PHE A 256 -14.44 5.59 -20.12
CA PHE A 256 -13.09 6.11 -20.09
C PHE A 256 -12.74 6.79 -21.41
N ARG A 257 -11.99 7.89 -21.34
CA ARG A 257 -11.46 8.62 -22.49
C ARG A 257 -9.98 8.86 -22.34
N ASP A 258 -9.28 8.95 -23.47
CA ASP A 258 -7.90 9.37 -23.47
C ASP A 258 -7.82 10.87 -23.19
N LEU A 259 -6.75 11.28 -22.50
CA LEU A 259 -6.47 12.66 -22.21
C LEU A 259 -5.29 13.15 -23.05
N LEU A 260 -5.45 14.29 -23.69
CA LEU A 260 -4.32 15.06 -24.25
C LEU A 260 -3.65 15.82 -23.12
N ASP A 261 -2.32 15.89 -23.17
CA ASP A 261 -1.48 16.67 -22.27
C ASP A 261 -1.62 16.30 -20.78
N ALA A 262 -2.16 15.12 -20.51
CA ALA A 262 -2.10 14.55 -19.17
C ALA A 262 -0.78 13.77 -19.00
N GLY A 263 -0.17 13.93 -17.83
CA GLY A 263 1.05 13.21 -17.49
C GLY A 263 0.85 11.69 -17.37
N SER A 264 1.86 11.04 -16.88
CA SER A 264 1.88 9.59 -16.61
C SER A 264 2.24 9.34 -15.16
N VAL A 265 1.99 8.10 -14.73
CA VAL A 265 2.40 7.58 -13.43
C VAL A 265 3.16 6.27 -13.60
N GLU A 266 4.22 6.13 -12.85
CA GLU A 266 5.01 4.91 -12.82
C GLU A 266 4.40 3.91 -11.85
N LEU A 267 4.53 2.61 -12.19
CA LEU A 267 4.28 1.49 -11.30
C LEU A 267 5.53 0.63 -11.25
N SER A 268 6.00 0.32 -10.05
CA SER A 268 7.24 -0.42 -9.83
C SER A 268 7.04 -1.59 -8.88
N LEU A 269 7.77 -2.68 -9.10
CA LEU A 269 8.01 -3.71 -8.10
C LEU A 269 9.14 -3.24 -7.18
N ALA A 270 8.89 -3.29 -5.88
CA ALA A 270 9.85 -2.95 -4.83
C ALA A 270 10.12 -4.15 -3.94
N TYR A 271 11.37 -4.29 -3.48
CA TYR A 271 11.82 -5.32 -2.57
C TYR A 271 13.06 -4.86 -1.80
N ARG A 272 13.42 -5.54 -0.72
CA ARG A 272 14.65 -5.24 0.02
C ARG A 272 15.88 -5.56 -0.83
N THR A 273 16.86 -4.65 -0.87
CA THR A 273 18.09 -4.83 -1.64
C THR A 273 18.92 -6.00 -1.13
N ASP A 274 18.96 -6.17 0.20
CA ASP A 274 19.71 -7.22 0.89
C ASP A 274 18.74 -8.27 1.47
N ASP A 275 17.84 -8.84 0.65
CA ASP A 275 16.90 -9.89 1.08
C ASP A 275 17.55 -11.27 0.91
N ASP A 276 17.70 -12.01 2.01
CA ASP A 276 18.26 -13.38 2.00
C ASP A 276 17.21 -14.47 1.72
N ASN A 277 15.99 -14.10 1.34
CA ASN A 277 14.92 -15.05 1.07
C ASN A 277 14.99 -15.61 -0.37
N PRO A 278 15.46 -16.85 -0.56
CA PRO A 278 15.64 -17.40 -1.90
C PRO A 278 14.33 -17.52 -2.71
N VAL A 279 13.19 -17.54 -2.03
CA VAL A 279 11.88 -17.58 -2.71
C VAL A 279 11.56 -16.21 -3.32
N VAL A 280 11.97 -15.12 -2.70
CA VAL A 280 11.82 -13.76 -3.24
C VAL A 280 12.67 -13.61 -4.49
N ASP A 281 13.95 -14.03 -4.43
CA ASP A 281 14.85 -14.00 -5.59
C ASP A 281 14.30 -14.83 -6.75
N ALA A 282 13.83 -16.05 -6.48
CA ALA A 282 13.24 -16.91 -7.50
C ALA A 282 11.99 -16.27 -8.15
N VAL A 283 11.15 -15.59 -7.35
CA VAL A 283 9.98 -14.87 -7.89
C VAL A 283 10.45 -13.70 -8.76
N ILE A 284 11.44 -12.92 -8.34
CA ILE A 284 11.95 -11.80 -9.15
C ILE A 284 12.53 -12.32 -10.48
N GLU A 285 13.33 -13.38 -10.45
CA GLU A 285 13.92 -13.99 -11.65
C GLU A 285 12.87 -14.45 -12.66
N ILE A 286 11.80 -15.12 -12.22
CA ILE A 286 10.74 -15.57 -13.15
C ILE A 286 9.92 -14.41 -13.70
N LEU A 287 9.72 -13.33 -12.93
CA LEU A 287 9.05 -12.13 -13.40
C LEU A 287 9.91 -11.39 -14.44
N GLU A 288 11.22 -11.41 -14.26
CA GLU A 288 12.20 -10.87 -15.23
C GLU A 288 12.22 -11.70 -16.52
N ALA A 289 12.29 -13.02 -16.40
CA ALA A 289 12.25 -13.94 -17.54
C ALA A 289 10.92 -13.87 -18.32
N ALA A 290 9.83 -13.44 -17.66
CA ALA A 290 8.53 -13.23 -18.28
C ALA A 290 8.36 -11.82 -18.89
N ASP A 291 9.42 -11.01 -18.93
CA ASP A 291 9.46 -9.65 -19.51
C ASP A 291 8.42 -8.69 -18.89
N LEU A 292 8.21 -8.81 -17.58
CA LEU A 292 7.27 -7.95 -16.85
C LEU A 292 7.86 -6.58 -16.45
N PHE A 293 9.15 -6.35 -16.69
CA PHE A 293 9.84 -5.11 -16.38
C PHE A 293 10.16 -4.30 -17.64
N THR A 294 9.83 -3.00 -17.62
CA THR A 294 10.00 -2.11 -18.78
C THR A 294 11.30 -1.29 -18.74
N ALA A 295 12.02 -1.29 -17.60
CA ALA A 295 13.24 -0.49 -17.42
C ALA A 295 14.27 -1.22 -16.53
N PRO A 296 15.57 -0.83 -16.60
CA PRO A 296 16.63 -1.37 -15.76
C PRO A 296 16.40 -1.06 -14.27
N ARG A 297 17.13 -1.82 -13.43
CA ARG A 297 17.10 -1.74 -11.96
C ARG A 297 17.45 -0.33 -11.46
N LEU A 298 16.65 0.23 -10.58
CA LEU A 298 16.93 1.47 -9.87
C LEU A 298 17.09 1.16 -8.37
N GLU A 299 18.22 1.56 -7.79
CA GLU A 299 18.44 1.46 -6.34
C GLU A 299 18.13 2.82 -5.70
N VAL A 300 17.41 2.79 -4.58
CA VAL A 300 17.23 3.99 -3.75
C VAL A 300 18.55 4.25 -3.01
N PRO A 301 19.21 5.40 -3.21
CA PRO A 301 20.49 5.69 -2.60
C PRO A 301 20.42 5.57 -1.07
N ARG A 302 21.45 5.01 -0.47
CA ARG A 302 21.66 5.09 0.99
C ARG A 302 22.09 6.52 1.31
N SER A 303 21.33 7.24 2.11
CA SER A 303 21.62 8.61 2.57
C SER A 303 22.62 8.62 3.72
#